data_e9b65c363a33847ca04368a0c0a1c917
#
_entry.id   e9b65c363a33847ca04368a0c0a1c917
#
_cell.length_a   1.000
_cell.length_b   1.000
_cell.length_c   1.000
_cell.angle_alpha   90.00
_cell.angle_beta   90.00
_cell.angle_gamma   90.00
#
_symmetry.space_group_name_H-M   'P 1'
#
loop_
_entity.id
_entity.type
_entity.pdbx_description
1 polymer ?
#
loop_
_entity_poly.entity_id
_entity_poly.type
_entity_poly.pdbx_seq_one_letter_code
_entity_poly.pdbx_strand_id
1 'polypeptide(L)'
;EMCIRDRSDVLKLAGIQRARSIVVAPNKDDTAVLVTLSVRELAPGASIVASVRESENRHLLTQSGADQVVISSETAGRMLGLATVTPSVVEMMEDLLSPDEGFSVAERLVTEEEIGASPRHLADIALGVVRSGELYRIDSPECESVEPGDRLLYVRRVYSNDE
;
A
#
# COMPACT_ATOMS: atom_id res chain seq x y z
N GLU A 1 -24.13 4.94 -21.98
CA GLU A 1 -23.19 3.79 -21.98
C GLU A 1 -21.87 4.26 -22.56
N MET A 2 -20.87 4.42 -21.70
CA MET A 2 -19.52 4.78 -22.14
C MET A 2 -18.84 3.50 -22.67
N CYS A 3 -18.60 3.46 -23.98
CA CYS A 3 -18.02 2.31 -24.67
C CYS A 3 -16.59 2.03 -24.15
N ILE A 4 -16.22 0.74 -24.03
CA ILE A 4 -14.87 0.30 -23.59
C ILE A 4 -13.75 0.93 -24.45
N ARG A 5 -14.04 1.26 -25.70
CA ARG A 5 -13.12 1.93 -26.64
C ARG A 5 -12.75 3.35 -26.19
N ASP A 6 -13.68 4.10 -25.59
CA ASP A 6 -13.44 5.45 -25.09
C ASP A 6 -12.49 5.48 -23.89
N ARG A 7 -12.45 4.40 -23.08
CA ARG A 7 -11.60 4.33 -21.89
C ARG A 7 -10.13 4.17 -22.24
N SER A 8 -9.78 3.39 -23.24
CA SER A 8 -8.40 3.21 -23.68
C SER A 8 -7.78 4.51 -24.22
N ASP A 9 -8.58 5.29 -24.93
CA ASP A 9 -8.13 6.58 -25.46
C ASP A 9 -7.96 7.61 -24.34
N VAL A 10 -8.87 7.65 -23.36
CA VAL A 10 -8.74 8.50 -22.18
C VAL A 10 -7.51 8.13 -21.35
N LEU A 11 -7.25 6.84 -21.14
CA LEU A 11 -6.07 6.36 -20.44
C LEU A 11 -4.77 6.73 -21.16
N LYS A 12 -4.74 6.64 -22.48
CA LYS A 12 -3.60 7.08 -23.30
C LYS A 12 -3.37 8.59 -23.20
N LEU A 13 -4.46 9.39 -23.27
CA LEU A 13 -4.39 10.84 -23.09
C LEU A 13 -3.87 11.22 -21.69
N ALA A 14 -4.24 10.47 -20.67
CA ALA A 14 -3.72 10.62 -19.30
C ALA A 14 -2.24 10.22 -19.17
N GLY A 15 -1.61 9.70 -20.21
CA GLY A 15 -0.19 9.34 -20.22
C GLY A 15 0.13 8.03 -19.47
N ILE A 16 -0.82 7.11 -19.41
CA ILE A 16 -0.70 5.84 -18.67
C ILE A 16 0.56 5.04 -19.04
N GLN A 17 0.99 5.11 -20.28
CA GLN A 17 2.17 4.38 -20.80
C GLN A 17 3.48 4.81 -20.12
N ARG A 18 3.51 5.98 -19.46
CA ARG A 18 4.68 6.52 -18.74
C ARG A 18 4.54 6.42 -17.22
N ALA A 19 3.40 5.93 -16.75
CA ALA A 19 3.15 5.79 -15.32
C ALA A 19 3.98 4.65 -14.74
N ARG A 20 4.61 4.89 -13.58
CA ARG A 20 5.31 3.86 -12.80
C ARG A 20 4.36 3.12 -11.87
N SER A 21 3.37 3.84 -11.35
CA SER A 21 2.36 3.30 -10.45
C SER A 21 0.98 3.83 -10.85
N ILE A 22 -0.02 2.96 -10.77
CA ILE A 22 -1.38 3.25 -11.19
C ILE A 22 -2.34 2.73 -10.12
N VAL A 23 -3.27 3.59 -9.70
CA VAL A 23 -4.34 3.22 -8.77
C VAL A 23 -5.65 3.11 -9.54
N VAL A 24 -6.31 1.96 -9.43
CA VAL A 24 -7.61 1.67 -10.04
C VAL A 24 -8.65 1.55 -8.94
N ALA A 25 -9.46 2.59 -8.73
CA ALA A 25 -10.43 2.67 -7.65
C ALA A 25 -11.82 3.18 -8.11
N PRO A 26 -12.49 2.48 -9.04
CA PRO A 26 -13.85 2.82 -9.43
C PRO A 26 -14.86 2.38 -8.36
N ASN A 27 -16.09 2.85 -8.50
CA ASN A 27 -17.18 2.52 -7.57
C ASN A 27 -17.85 1.14 -7.80
N LYS A 28 -17.40 0.40 -8.82
CA LYS A 28 -17.94 -0.93 -9.17
C LYS A 28 -16.81 -1.90 -9.50
N ASP A 29 -16.92 -3.13 -9.01
CA ASP A 29 -15.88 -4.15 -9.15
C ASP A 29 -15.72 -4.63 -10.60
N ASP A 30 -16.81 -4.77 -11.36
CA ASP A 30 -16.78 -5.08 -12.79
C ASP A 30 -15.97 -4.05 -13.57
N THR A 31 -16.17 -2.79 -13.24
CA THR A 31 -15.42 -1.68 -13.81
C THR A 31 -13.95 -1.73 -13.41
N ALA A 32 -13.64 -2.08 -12.15
CA ALA A 32 -12.28 -2.24 -11.68
C ALA A 32 -11.52 -3.32 -12.49
N VAL A 33 -12.16 -4.47 -12.73
CA VAL A 33 -11.60 -5.57 -13.52
C VAL A 33 -11.29 -5.11 -14.95
N LEU A 34 -12.24 -4.49 -15.63
CA LEU A 34 -12.07 -4.04 -17.01
C LEU A 34 -11.01 -2.95 -17.15
N VAL A 35 -10.96 -2.00 -16.21
CA VAL A 35 -9.94 -0.95 -16.21
C VAL A 35 -8.57 -1.55 -15.93
N THR A 36 -8.44 -2.47 -14.98
CA THR A 36 -7.18 -3.13 -14.66
C THR A 36 -6.62 -3.90 -15.86
N LEU A 37 -7.45 -4.63 -16.59
CA LEU A 37 -7.07 -5.30 -17.84
C LEU A 37 -6.52 -4.31 -18.86
N SER A 38 -7.24 -3.22 -19.11
CA SER A 38 -6.83 -2.19 -20.06
C SER A 38 -5.52 -1.49 -19.64
N VAL A 39 -5.38 -1.24 -18.35
CA VAL A 39 -4.17 -0.65 -17.76
C VAL A 39 -2.96 -1.57 -17.93
N ARG A 40 -3.11 -2.84 -17.62
CA ARG A 40 -2.03 -3.83 -17.78
C ARG A 40 -1.59 -3.99 -19.23
N GLU A 41 -2.54 -3.95 -20.16
CA GLU A 41 -2.24 -3.99 -21.60
C GLU A 41 -1.47 -2.74 -22.05
N LEU A 42 -1.86 -1.56 -21.61
CA LEU A 42 -1.26 -0.28 -22.01
C LEU A 42 0.05 0.05 -21.28
N ALA A 43 0.24 -0.47 -20.08
CA ALA A 43 1.41 -0.24 -19.22
C ALA A 43 1.89 -1.54 -18.56
N PRO A 44 2.49 -2.48 -19.31
CA PRO A 44 2.86 -3.81 -18.80
C PRO A 44 3.83 -3.80 -17.62
N GLY A 45 4.67 -2.78 -17.50
CA GLY A 45 5.69 -2.66 -16.44
C GLY A 45 5.28 -1.78 -15.27
N ALA A 46 4.06 -1.21 -15.27
CA ALA A 46 3.60 -0.38 -14.16
C ALA A 46 3.16 -1.22 -12.96
N SER A 47 3.38 -0.72 -11.75
CA SER A 47 2.78 -1.27 -10.54
C SER A 47 1.31 -0.86 -10.46
N ILE A 48 0.40 -1.84 -10.40
CA ILE A 48 -1.04 -1.60 -10.39
C ILE A 48 -1.62 -1.99 -9.04
N VAL A 49 -2.18 -1.00 -8.34
CA VAL A 49 -2.96 -1.20 -7.13
C VAL A 49 -4.44 -1.01 -7.47
N ALA A 50 -5.26 -2.01 -7.21
CA ALA A 50 -6.69 -1.94 -7.49
C ALA A 50 -7.52 -2.07 -6.21
N SER A 51 -8.61 -1.32 -6.12
CA SER A 51 -9.58 -1.49 -5.05
C SER A 51 -10.78 -2.32 -5.50
N VAL A 52 -11.28 -3.15 -4.60
CA VAL A 52 -12.48 -3.95 -4.76
C VAL A 52 -13.38 -3.78 -3.54
N ARG A 53 -14.68 -3.85 -3.73
CA ARG A 53 -15.65 -3.76 -2.63
C ARG A 53 -15.94 -5.13 -2.03
N GLU A 54 -16.18 -6.12 -2.88
CA GLU A 54 -16.51 -7.47 -2.46
C GLU A 54 -15.25 -8.35 -2.45
N SER A 55 -14.96 -8.97 -1.31
CA SER A 55 -13.76 -9.81 -1.13
C SER A 55 -13.71 -10.98 -2.13
N GLU A 56 -14.87 -11.47 -2.55
CA GLU A 56 -15.02 -12.55 -3.54
C GLU A 56 -14.41 -12.18 -4.89
N ASN A 57 -14.42 -10.89 -5.25
CA ASN A 57 -13.91 -10.39 -6.53
C ASN A 57 -12.39 -10.13 -6.53
N ARG A 58 -11.71 -10.29 -5.38
CA ARG A 58 -10.26 -10.07 -5.26
C ARG A 58 -9.46 -10.86 -6.28
N HIS A 59 -9.80 -12.15 -6.45
CA HIS A 59 -9.10 -13.03 -7.38
C HIS A 59 -9.21 -12.56 -8.84
N LEU A 60 -10.32 -11.95 -9.23
CA LEU A 60 -10.53 -11.42 -10.58
C LEU A 60 -9.58 -10.25 -10.88
N LEU A 61 -9.38 -9.36 -9.92
CA LEU A 61 -8.44 -8.24 -10.07
C LEU A 61 -6.98 -8.72 -10.17
N THR A 62 -6.61 -9.71 -9.36
CA THR A 62 -5.27 -10.32 -9.46
C THR A 62 -5.07 -10.98 -10.82
N GLN A 63 -6.04 -11.74 -11.32
CA GLN A 63 -5.99 -12.35 -12.65
C GLN A 63 -6.00 -11.31 -13.78
N SER A 64 -6.62 -10.15 -13.55
CA SER A 64 -6.62 -9.03 -14.49
C SER A 64 -5.30 -8.26 -14.52
N GLY A 65 -4.34 -8.62 -13.66
CA GLY A 65 -3.00 -8.05 -13.64
C GLY A 65 -2.78 -6.98 -12.58
N ALA A 66 -3.61 -6.87 -11.55
CA ALA A 66 -3.30 -6.05 -10.39
C ALA A 66 -2.18 -6.70 -9.57
N ASP A 67 -1.16 -5.93 -9.19
CA ASP A 67 -0.06 -6.38 -8.32
C ASP A 67 -0.52 -6.39 -6.86
N GLN A 68 -1.38 -5.43 -6.48
CA GLN A 68 -1.96 -5.34 -5.14
C GLN A 68 -3.47 -5.08 -5.23
N VAL A 69 -4.23 -5.72 -4.34
CA VAL A 69 -5.68 -5.54 -4.26
C VAL A 69 -6.10 -5.19 -2.84
N VAL A 70 -6.77 -4.04 -2.69
CA VAL A 70 -7.31 -3.54 -1.43
C VAL A 70 -8.82 -3.76 -1.39
N ILE A 71 -9.32 -4.42 -0.35
CA ILE A 71 -10.77 -4.61 -0.13
C ILE A 71 -11.28 -3.44 0.70
N SER A 72 -11.92 -2.48 0.04
CA SER A 72 -12.32 -1.21 0.67
C SER A 72 -13.42 -1.36 1.71
N SER A 73 -14.43 -2.19 1.46
CA SER A 73 -15.53 -2.44 2.40
C SER A 73 -15.07 -3.11 3.69
N GLU A 74 -14.18 -4.09 3.59
CA GLU A 74 -13.64 -4.80 4.75
C GLU A 74 -12.79 -3.87 5.61
N THR A 75 -11.94 -3.05 4.99
CA THR A 75 -11.10 -2.08 5.69
C THR A 75 -11.96 -1.06 6.44
N ALA A 76 -12.94 -0.47 5.77
CA ALA A 76 -13.87 0.47 6.39
C ALA A 76 -14.68 -0.19 7.53
N GLY A 77 -15.18 -1.40 7.32
CA GLY A 77 -15.92 -2.15 8.34
C GLY A 77 -15.08 -2.46 9.58
N ARG A 78 -13.82 -2.82 9.42
CA ARG A 78 -12.90 -3.03 10.55
C ARG A 78 -12.64 -1.74 11.33
N MET A 79 -12.42 -0.62 10.65
CA MET A 79 -12.23 0.68 11.31
C MET A 79 -13.48 1.11 12.08
N LEU A 80 -14.68 0.95 11.50
CA LEU A 80 -15.94 1.22 12.19
C LEU A 80 -16.12 0.33 13.42
N GLY A 81 -15.81 -0.95 13.33
CA GLY A 81 -15.85 -1.87 14.45
C GLY A 81 -14.88 -1.46 15.57
N LEU A 82 -13.65 -1.08 15.23
CA LEU A 82 -12.67 -0.59 16.21
C LEU A 82 -13.12 0.72 16.87
N ALA A 83 -13.72 1.63 16.12
CA ALA A 83 -14.20 2.91 16.63
C ALA A 83 -15.25 2.75 17.76
N THR A 84 -16.02 1.67 17.75
CA THR A 84 -17.02 1.41 18.81
C THR A 84 -16.42 0.94 20.11
N VAL A 85 -15.23 0.33 20.09
CA VAL A 85 -14.60 -0.29 21.27
C VAL A 85 -13.39 0.51 21.74
N THR A 86 -12.55 0.97 20.79
CA THR A 86 -11.30 1.68 21.06
C THR A 86 -11.11 2.85 20.09
N PRO A 87 -11.82 3.98 20.29
CA PRO A 87 -11.76 5.13 19.40
C PRO A 87 -10.33 5.65 19.18
N SER A 88 -9.51 5.69 20.22
CA SER A 88 -8.11 6.13 20.15
C SER A 88 -7.22 5.30 19.22
N VAL A 89 -7.58 4.03 18.99
CA VAL A 89 -6.88 3.20 17.99
C VAL A 89 -7.18 3.68 16.58
N VAL A 90 -8.43 4.09 16.32
CA VAL A 90 -8.81 4.62 15.01
C VAL A 90 -8.11 5.96 14.75
N GLU A 91 -8.10 6.88 15.75
CA GLU A 91 -7.36 8.13 15.66
C GLU A 91 -5.88 7.91 15.33
N MET A 92 -5.23 6.96 16.03
CA MET A 92 -3.84 6.61 15.76
C MET A 92 -3.65 6.00 14.36
N MET A 93 -4.58 5.16 13.90
CA MET A 93 -4.51 4.59 12.54
C MET A 93 -4.68 5.66 11.47
N GLU A 94 -5.59 6.60 11.67
CA GLU A 94 -5.79 7.74 10.75
C GLU A 94 -4.54 8.61 10.70
N ASP A 95 -3.91 8.89 11.84
CA ASP A 95 -2.65 9.61 11.93
C ASP A 95 -1.54 8.87 11.17
N LEU A 96 -1.35 7.57 11.42
CA LEU A 96 -0.34 6.74 10.75
C LEU A 96 -0.53 6.64 9.22
N LEU A 97 -1.74 6.81 8.72
CA LEU A 97 -2.06 6.80 7.29
C LEU A 97 -1.95 8.20 6.65
N SER A 98 -1.87 9.25 7.45
CA SER A 98 -1.74 10.64 6.98
C SER A 98 -0.27 10.96 6.72
N PRO A 99 0.12 11.34 5.49
CA PRO A 99 1.53 11.60 5.18
C PRO A 99 2.03 12.97 5.65
N ASP A 100 1.13 13.90 6.00
CA ASP A 100 1.43 15.31 6.08
C ASP A 100 1.63 15.82 7.52
N GLU A 101 1.06 15.15 8.54
CA GLU A 101 1.15 15.56 9.95
C GLU A 101 1.21 14.34 10.88
N GLY A 102 1.78 14.52 12.08
CA GLY A 102 1.76 13.53 13.14
C GLY A 102 2.73 12.38 12.94
N PHE A 103 2.24 11.16 13.09
CA PHE A 103 3.01 9.95 12.86
C PHE A 103 2.65 9.34 11.50
N SER A 104 3.64 8.88 10.78
CA SER A 104 3.42 8.11 9.55
C SER A 104 4.29 6.88 9.52
N VAL A 105 3.82 5.85 8.82
CA VAL A 105 4.63 4.66 8.54
C VAL A 105 5.48 4.93 7.29
N ALA A 106 6.76 4.65 7.39
CA ALA A 106 7.72 4.84 6.29
C ALA A 106 8.66 3.64 6.17
N GLU A 107 9.27 3.52 5.00
CA GLU A 107 10.34 2.56 4.74
C GLU A 107 11.64 3.28 4.42
N ARG A 108 12.77 2.79 4.96
CA ARG A 108 14.12 3.21 4.59
C ARG A 108 15.03 2.00 4.42
N LEU A 109 16.06 2.13 3.62
CA LEU A 109 17.15 1.14 3.64
C LEU A 109 17.84 1.14 5.00
N VAL A 110 18.25 -0.03 5.45
CA VAL A 110 19.08 -0.15 6.64
C VAL A 110 20.49 0.38 6.34
N THR A 111 21.12 0.97 7.33
CA THR A 111 22.49 1.44 7.22
C THR A 111 23.49 0.31 7.49
N GLU A 112 24.76 0.48 7.06
CA GLU A 112 25.81 -0.51 7.31
C GLU A 112 26.06 -0.75 8.80
N GLU A 113 25.86 0.29 9.63
CA GLU A 113 26.03 0.21 11.09
C GLU A 113 24.91 -0.59 11.79
N GLU A 114 23.76 -0.68 11.15
CA GLU A 114 22.58 -1.41 11.66
C GLU A 114 22.61 -2.90 11.31
N ILE A 115 23.44 -3.31 10.35
CA ILE A 115 23.52 -4.70 9.91
C ILE A 115 23.96 -5.60 11.07
N GLY A 116 23.20 -6.67 11.29
CA GLY A 116 23.40 -7.61 12.40
C GLY A 116 22.77 -7.17 13.72
N ALA A 117 22.29 -5.93 13.83
CA ALA A 117 21.55 -5.47 15.00
C ALA A 117 20.11 -5.99 14.99
N SER A 118 19.51 -6.10 16.16
CA SER A 118 18.08 -6.38 16.26
C SER A 118 17.26 -5.13 15.91
N PRO A 119 16.27 -5.23 15.04
CA PRO A 119 15.37 -4.09 14.73
C PRO A 119 14.71 -3.48 15.96
N ARG A 120 14.54 -4.26 17.02
CA ARG A 120 13.94 -3.81 18.30
C ARG A 120 14.82 -2.84 19.08
N HIS A 121 16.10 -2.78 18.78
CA HIS A 121 17.08 -1.95 19.48
C HIS A 121 17.58 -0.77 18.63
N LEU A 122 17.01 -0.58 17.44
CA LEU A 122 17.31 0.59 16.62
C LEU A 122 16.70 1.86 17.22
N ALA A 123 17.19 3.01 16.79
CA ALA A 123 16.68 4.29 17.26
C ALA A 123 15.24 4.57 16.82
N ASP A 124 14.83 4.00 15.69
CA ASP A 124 13.49 4.11 15.15
C ASP A 124 12.51 3.17 15.85
N ILE A 125 11.23 3.54 15.86
CA ILE A 125 10.15 2.64 16.28
C ILE A 125 9.88 1.67 15.13
N ALA A 126 10.62 0.56 15.12
CA ALA A 126 10.51 -0.45 14.09
C ALA A 126 9.21 -1.25 14.21
N LEU A 127 8.54 -1.47 13.08
CA LEU A 127 7.36 -2.32 12.95
C LEU A 127 7.70 -3.67 12.32
N GLY A 128 8.74 -3.70 11.49
CA GLY A 128 9.22 -4.90 10.80
C GLY A 128 10.32 -4.57 9.79
N VAL A 129 10.68 -5.59 9.03
CA VAL A 129 11.70 -5.52 7.98
C VAL A 129 11.12 -6.07 6.69
N VAL A 130 11.37 -5.38 5.58
CA VAL A 130 11.06 -5.87 4.25
C VAL A 130 12.35 -6.43 3.63
N ARG A 131 12.37 -7.74 3.39
CA ARG A 131 13.49 -8.49 2.82
C ARG A 131 13.05 -9.17 1.55
N SER A 132 13.69 -8.90 0.44
CA SER A 132 13.34 -9.47 -0.88
C SER A 132 11.87 -9.26 -1.29
N GLY A 133 11.25 -8.16 -0.82
CA GLY A 133 9.83 -7.83 -1.11
C GLY A 133 8.81 -8.49 -0.18
N GLU A 134 9.26 -9.27 0.80
CA GLU A 134 8.41 -9.88 1.83
C GLU A 134 8.55 -9.15 3.17
N LEU A 135 7.40 -8.90 3.83
CA LEU A 135 7.35 -8.22 5.11
C LEU A 135 7.47 -9.22 6.27
N TYR A 136 8.51 -9.09 7.07
CA TYR A 136 8.70 -9.77 8.33
C TYR A 136 8.39 -8.82 9.48
N ARG A 137 7.41 -9.18 10.29
CA ARG A 137 6.97 -8.36 11.44
C ARG A 137 8.01 -8.41 12.54
N ILE A 138 8.04 -7.37 13.36
CA ILE A 138 9.02 -7.22 14.45
C ILE A 138 9.02 -8.40 15.44
N ASP A 139 7.89 -9.12 15.56
CA ASP A 139 7.71 -10.27 16.45
C ASP A 139 8.07 -11.62 15.80
N SER A 140 8.39 -11.64 14.50
CA SER A 140 8.73 -12.85 13.78
C SER A 140 10.18 -13.29 14.03
N PRO A 141 10.48 -14.60 14.08
CA PRO A 141 11.83 -15.11 14.24
C PRO A 141 12.79 -14.66 13.14
N GLU A 142 12.29 -14.47 11.93
CA GLU A 142 13.07 -14.03 10.76
C GLU A 142 13.50 -12.57 10.87
N CYS A 143 12.91 -11.82 11.84
CA CYS A 143 13.22 -10.42 12.12
C CYS A 143 14.15 -10.24 13.34
N GLU A 144 14.96 -11.26 13.72
CA GLU A 144 15.89 -11.17 14.85
C GLU A 144 17.04 -10.21 14.58
N SER A 145 17.53 -10.18 13.33
CA SER A 145 18.63 -9.32 12.92
C SER A 145 18.39 -8.73 11.54
N VAL A 146 18.91 -7.52 11.36
CA VAL A 146 18.88 -6.79 10.10
C VAL A 146 19.98 -7.31 9.16
N GLU A 147 19.66 -7.51 7.90
CA GLU A 147 20.56 -8.00 6.86
C GLU A 147 20.87 -6.94 5.80
N PRO A 148 21.97 -7.06 5.05
CA PRO A 148 22.27 -6.16 3.96
C PRO A 148 21.16 -6.14 2.91
N GLY A 149 20.70 -4.95 2.54
CA GLY A 149 19.63 -4.76 1.56
C GLY A 149 18.20 -4.79 2.13
N ASP A 150 18.04 -5.04 3.42
CA ASP A 150 16.77 -4.92 4.12
C ASP A 150 16.26 -3.48 4.09
N ARG A 151 14.93 -3.35 4.12
CA ARG A 151 14.26 -2.08 4.34
C ARG A 151 13.55 -2.13 5.69
N LEU A 152 13.85 -1.18 6.55
CA LEU A 152 13.18 -1.04 7.84
C LEU A 152 11.83 -0.37 7.64
N LEU A 153 10.75 -1.03 8.07
CA LEU A 153 9.42 -0.43 8.20
C LEU A 153 9.31 0.16 9.60
N TYR A 154 9.10 1.48 9.70
CA TYR A 154 9.16 2.18 10.98
C TYR A 154 8.16 3.33 11.06
N VAL A 155 7.89 3.77 12.28
CA VAL A 155 7.09 4.96 12.54
C VAL A 155 8.00 6.18 12.58
N ARG A 156 7.72 7.16 11.73
CA ARG A 156 8.40 8.46 11.75
C ARG A 156 7.45 9.55 12.21
N ARG A 157 7.98 10.58 12.86
CA ARG A 157 7.25 11.80 13.14
C ARG A 157 7.41 12.78 11.95
N VAL A 158 6.28 13.24 11.44
CA VAL A 158 6.22 14.29 10.42
C VAL A 158 5.89 15.59 11.13
N TYR A 159 6.75 16.59 10.94
CA TYR A 159 6.49 17.93 11.44
C TYR A 159 5.85 18.72 10.29
N SER A 160 4.71 19.36 10.53
CA SER A 160 4.18 20.32 9.57
C SER A 160 5.20 21.46 9.42
N ASN A 161 5.67 21.67 8.19
CA ASN A 161 6.45 22.86 7.86
C ASN A 161 5.47 24.02 7.69
N ASP A 162 4.91 24.52 8.80
CA ASP A 162 4.29 25.83 8.85
C ASP A 162 5.40 26.85 9.17
N GLU A 163 6.05 27.38 8.13
CA GLU A 163 6.68 28.69 8.07
C GLU A 163 6.48 29.32 6.69
#